data_55a2a9ea2885b71c675118d325762220
#
_entry.id   55a2a9ea2885b71c675118d325762220
#
_cell.length_a   1.000
_cell.length_b   1.000
_cell.length_c   1.000
_cell.angle_alpha   90.00
_cell.angle_beta   90.00
_cell.angle_gamma   90.00
#
_symmetry.space_group_name_H-M   'P 1'
#
loop_
_entity.id
_entity.type
_entity.pdbx_description
1 polymer ?
#
loop_
_entity_poly.entity_id
_entity_poly.type
_entity_poly.pdbx_seq_one_letter_code
_entity_poly.pdbx_strand_id
1 'polypeptide(L)'
;MSRRPPQAANESARPDDPTRRLILSAAATPLLPSAARAADPVAEACQAWLARNAEHERLAVQWSRLEARLHREHNWMKLTRAQRRRFPESRELDDLDDRIEVLSDENGAVLKALPAIVAASPIGICGKLTIAIKETNNDCEDVHSLIVSILRDYRALHGDA
;
A
#
# COMPACT_ATOMS: atom_id res chain seq x y z
N MET A 1 -42.77 -29.35 66.11
CA MET A 1 -44.27 -29.51 66.08
C MET A 1 -44.68 -29.16 64.67
N SER A 2 -44.90 -30.13 63.87
CA SER A 2 -46.24 -30.59 63.39
C SER A 2 -46.86 -29.59 62.45
N ARG A 3 -47.21 -29.80 61.26
CA ARG A 3 -47.82 -30.96 60.55
C ARG A 3 -47.88 -30.70 59.05
N ARG A 4 -47.58 -31.67 58.22
CA ARG A 4 -48.15 -31.90 56.90
C ARG A 4 -49.60 -32.39 57.03
N PRO A 5 -50.41 -32.58 55.98
CA PRO A 5 -50.49 -32.37 54.53
C PRO A 5 -51.94 -31.88 54.14
N PRO A 6 -52.57 -32.14 52.99
CA PRO A 6 -52.27 -33.06 51.90
C PRO A 6 -52.55 -32.57 50.47
N GLN A 7 -52.15 -33.41 49.54
CA GLN A 7 -52.47 -33.59 48.13
C GLN A 7 -53.94 -33.32 47.72
N ALA A 8 -54.08 -32.81 46.49
CA ALA A 8 -55.13 -33.34 45.60
C ALA A 8 -54.69 -33.12 44.14
N ALA A 9 -54.70 -34.23 43.45
CA ALA A 9 -54.57 -34.36 42.02
C ALA A 9 -55.76 -33.69 41.32
N ASN A 10 -55.53 -33.14 40.16
CA ASN A 10 -56.53 -33.30 39.10
C ASN A 10 -55.83 -33.27 37.71
N GLU A 11 -56.01 -34.39 37.13
CA GLU A 11 -55.79 -34.78 35.76
C GLU A 11 -56.90 -34.15 34.90
N SER A 12 -56.53 -33.50 33.78
CA SER A 12 -57.39 -33.57 32.59
C SER A 12 -56.78 -32.86 31.39
N ALA A 13 -56.55 -33.70 30.42
CA ALA A 13 -56.85 -33.49 29.01
C ALA A 13 -56.01 -32.48 28.21
N ARG A 14 -55.21 -33.06 27.32
CA ARG A 14 -54.80 -32.53 26.01
C ARG A 14 -56.02 -31.99 25.24
N PRO A 15 -55.77 -31.03 24.36
CA PRO A 15 -55.71 -31.42 22.95
C PRO A 15 -54.45 -30.91 22.22
N ASP A 16 -54.04 -31.75 21.31
CA ASP A 16 -53.12 -31.58 20.25
C ASP A 16 -53.33 -30.25 19.49
N ASP A 17 -52.31 -29.44 19.41
CA ASP A 17 -52.26 -28.37 18.43
C ASP A 17 -51.05 -28.57 17.52
N PRO A 18 -51.27 -29.20 16.35
CA PRO A 18 -50.23 -29.35 15.35
C PRO A 18 -50.27 -28.16 14.44
N THR A 19 -49.55 -27.12 14.70
CA THR A 19 -49.18 -26.18 13.61
C THR A 19 -48.39 -24.98 14.13
N ARG A 20 -47.13 -25.17 14.43
CA ARG A 20 -46.15 -24.11 14.27
C ARG A 20 -44.83 -24.68 13.75
N ARG A 21 -44.89 -25.23 12.54
CA ARG A 21 -43.72 -25.30 11.70
C ARG A 21 -43.38 -23.84 11.32
N LEU A 22 -42.52 -23.25 12.12
CA LEU A 22 -41.77 -22.10 11.69
C LEU A 22 -40.91 -22.54 10.51
N ILE A 23 -41.43 -22.26 9.31
CA ILE A 23 -40.64 -22.29 8.09
C ILE A 23 -39.63 -21.15 8.27
N LEU A 24 -38.45 -21.48 8.79
CA LEU A 24 -37.26 -20.65 8.59
C LEU A 24 -37.01 -20.63 7.08
N SER A 25 -37.68 -19.71 6.39
CA SER A 25 -37.33 -19.35 5.03
C SER A 25 -35.94 -18.70 5.13
N ALA A 26 -34.92 -19.54 4.95
CA ALA A 26 -33.60 -19.07 4.70
C ALA A 26 -33.68 -18.25 3.40
N ALA A 27 -33.86 -16.96 3.54
CA ALA A 27 -33.62 -16.02 2.46
C ALA A 27 -32.15 -16.19 2.09
N ALA A 28 -31.89 -17.03 1.10
CA ALA A 28 -30.63 -17.05 0.41
C ALA A 28 -30.45 -15.63 -0.19
N THR A 29 -29.77 -14.79 0.55
CA THR A 29 -29.26 -13.53 -0.01
C THR A 29 -28.42 -13.94 -1.21
N PRO A 30 -28.79 -13.55 -2.45
CA PRO A 30 -27.91 -13.80 -3.58
C PRO A 30 -26.60 -13.11 -3.23
N LEU A 31 -25.53 -13.89 -3.06
CA LEU A 31 -24.17 -13.39 -3.11
C LEU A 31 -24.07 -12.73 -4.51
N LEU A 32 -24.30 -11.43 -4.53
CA LEU A 32 -23.94 -10.62 -5.69
C LEU A 32 -22.50 -11.00 -6.01
N PRO A 33 -22.21 -11.47 -7.23
CA PRO A 33 -20.83 -11.70 -7.62
C PRO A 33 -20.10 -10.41 -7.32
N SER A 34 -19.10 -10.49 -6.44
CA SER A 34 -18.19 -9.39 -6.20
C SER A 34 -17.72 -8.98 -7.59
N ALA A 35 -18.29 -7.88 -8.10
CA ALA A 35 -17.87 -7.33 -9.38
C ALA A 35 -16.35 -7.28 -9.31
N ALA A 36 -15.69 -8.03 -10.17
CA ALA A 36 -14.24 -8.09 -10.25
C ALA A 36 -13.80 -6.63 -10.22
N ARG A 37 -13.18 -6.23 -9.10
CA ARG A 37 -12.85 -4.84 -8.84
C ARG A 37 -11.91 -4.44 -9.95
N ALA A 38 -12.41 -3.62 -10.88
CA ALA A 38 -11.61 -3.16 -12.00
C ALA A 38 -10.28 -2.68 -11.43
N ALA A 39 -9.18 -3.21 -11.97
CA ALA A 39 -7.86 -2.87 -11.49
C ALA A 39 -7.71 -1.34 -11.52
N ASP A 40 -7.32 -0.74 -10.41
CA ASP A 40 -7.09 0.70 -10.34
C ASP A 40 -5.69 0.99 -10.88
N PRO A 41 -5.56 1.62 -12.05
CA PRO A 41 -4.26 1.86 -12.67
C PRO A 41 -3.37 2.75 -11.80
N VAL A 42 -3.97 3.60 -10.96
CA VAL A 42 -3.22 4.42 -10.00
C VAL A 42 -2.63 3.56 -8.89
N ALA A 43 -3.40 2.61 -8.36
CA ALA A 43 -2.91 1.70 -7.33
C ALA A 43 -1.72 0.89 -7.83
N GLU A 44 -1.80 0.35 -9.06
CA GLU A 44 -0.71 -0.40 -9.70
C GLU A 44 0.52 0.49 -9.93
N ALA A 45 0.33 1.70 -10.47
CA ALA A 45 1.42 2.64 -10.70
C ALA A 45 2.12 3.04 -9.39
N CYS A 46 1.36 3.29 -8.32
CA CYS A 46 1.90 3.60 -7.00
C CYS A 46 2.67 2.43 -6.39
N GLN A 47 2.17 1.21 -6.50
CA GLN A 47 2.86 0.01 -6.03
C GLN A 47 4.18 -0.20 -6.77
N ALA A 48 4.18 -0.04 -8.10
CA ALA A 48 5.38 -0.14 -8.90
C ALA A 48 6.41 0.92 -8.53
N TRP A 49 5.97 2.17 -8.31
CA TRP A 49 6.83 3.25 -7.85
C TRP A 49 7.47 2.93 -6.49
N LEU A 50 6.66 2.48 -5.51
CA LEU A 50 7.14 2.14 -4.16
C LEU A 50 8.15 0.99 -4.18
N ALA A 51 7.93 -0.02 -5.02
CA ALA A 51 8.86 -1.13 -5.19
C ALA A 51 10.21 -0.66 -5.77
N ARG A 52 10.19 0.19 -6.81
CA ARG A 52 11.40 0.78 -7.39
C ARG A 52 12.12 1.68 -6.39
N ASN A 53 11.38 2.48 -5.62
CA ASN A 53 11.97 3.34 -4.60
C ASN A 53 12.67 2.55 -3.51
N ALA A 54 12.09 1.44 -3.05
CA ALA A 54 12.74 0.55 -2.09
C ALA A 54 14.03 -0.05 -2.63
N GLU A 55 14.07 -0.42 -3.92
CA GLU A 55 15.29 -0.89 -4.58
C GLU A 55 16.32 0.23 -4.72
N HIS A 56 15.90 1.42 -5.11
CA HIS A 56 16.75 2.61 -5.17
C HIS A 56 17.41 2.90 -3.81
N GLU A 57 16.63 2.94 -2.72
CA GLU A 57 17.13 3.15 -1.36
C GLU A 57 18.16 2.05 -0.98
N ARG A 58 17.89 0.80 -1.32
CA ARG A 58 18.78 -0.33 -1.07
C ARG A 58 20.13 -0.18 -1.79
N LEU A 59 20.08 0.17 -3.08
CA LEU A 59 21.30 0.38 -3.88
C LEU A 59 22.08 1.60 -3.42
N ALA A 60 21.42 2.70 -3.07
CA ALA A 60 22.06 3.89 -2.52
C ALA A 60 22.82 3.60 -1.21
N VAL A 61 22.25 2.75 -0.33
CA VAL A 61 22.95 2.29 0.87
C VAL A 61 24.16 1.42 0.52
N GLN A 62 24.03 0.54 -0.47
CA GLN A 62 25.13 -0.30 -0.94
C GLN A 62 26.26 0.55 -1.52
N TRP A 63 25.92 1.51 -2.39
CA TRP A 63 26.85 2.47 -2.97
C TRP A 63 27.61 3.26 -1.90
N SER A 64 26.89 3.84 -0.94
CA SER A 64 27.47 4.61 0.16
C SER A 64 28.43 3.78 1.03
N ARG A 65 28.11 2.52 1.28
CA ARG A 65 28.99 1.59 2.05
C ARG A 65 30.26 1.27 1.29
N LEU A 66 30.15 1.03 -0.01
CA LEU A 66 31.30 0.75 -0.87
C LEU A 66 32.21 1.97 -0.98
N GLU A 67 31.64 3.14 -1.24
CA GLU A 67 32.40 4.39 -1.29
C GLU A 67 33.10 4.69 0.03
N ALA A 68 32.41 4.55 1.16
CA ALA A 68 32.99 4.75 2.49
C ALA A 68 34.14 3.77 2.78
N ARG A 69 34.06 2.51 2.31
CA ARG A 69 35.15 1.55 2.40
C ARG A 69 36.36 1.99 1.58
N LEU A 70 36.15 2.35 0.32
CA LEU A 70 37.22 2.81 -0.58
C LEU A 70 37.88 4.08 -0.05
N HIS A 71 37.10 4.99 0.54
CA HIS A 71 37.63 6.18 1.17
C HIS A 71 38.58 5.86 2.31
N ARG A 72 38.22 4.93 3.20
CA ARG A 72 39.04 4.55 4.35
C ARG A 72 40.30 3.77 3.94
N GLU A 73 40.19 2.87 2.98
CA GLU A 73 41.25 1.92 2.63
C GLU A 73 42.23 2.50 1.61
N HIS A 74 41.76 3.33 0.70
CA HIS A 74 42.54 3.79 -0.47
C HIS A 74 42.64 5.31 -0.63
N ASN A 75 42.15 6.10 0.33
CA ASN A 75 42.13 7.58 0.20
C ASN A 75 41.42 8.02 -1.10
N TRP A 76 40.31 7.35 -1.44
CA TRP A 76 39.58 7.42 -2.71
C TRP A 76 39.42 8.80 -3.28
N MET A 77 39.09 9.80 -2.41
CA MET A 77 38.87 11.19 -2.85
C MET A 77 40.13 11.88 -3.40
N LYS A 78 41.32 11.40 -3.04
CA LYS A 78 42.61 11.96 -3.53
C LYS A 78 43.10 11.29 -4.80
N LEU A 79 42.47 10.22 -5.24
CA LEU A 79 42.86 9.50 -6.45
C LEU A 79 42.32 10.20 -7.69
N THR A 80 43.15 10.27 -8.74
CA THR A 80 42.70 10.66 -10.07
C THR A 80 41.74 9.61 -10.67
N ARG A 81 40.93 9.99 -11.65
CA ARG A 81 40.03 9.03 -12.36
C ARG A 81 40.79 7.85 -12.93
N ALA A 82 42.01 8.07 -13.48
CA ALA A 82 42.84 7.00 -14.02
C ALA A 82 43.32 6.02 -12.94
N GLN A 83 43.60 6.52 -11.72
CA GLN A 83 43.98 5.68 -10.60
C GLN A 83 42.78 4.90 -10.06
N ARG A 84 41.61 5.55 -9.92
CA ARG A 84 40.36 4.88 -9.48
C ARG A 84 40.00 3.72 -10.38
N ARG A 85 40.10 3.87 -11.71
CA ARG A 85 39.80 2.79 -12.68
C ARG A 85 40.67 1.53 -12.54
N ARG A 86 41.74 1.57 -11.75
CA ARG A 86 42.57 0.40 -11.48
C ARG A 86 41.99 -0.53 -10.40
N PHE A 87 41.01 -0.02 -9.64
CA PHE A 87 40.34 -0.80 -8.61
C PHE A 87 39.11 -1.50 -9.22
N PRO A 88 38.92 -2.80 -8.98
CA PRO A 88 37.74 -3.50 -9.48
C PRO A 88 36.44 -2.92 -8.92
N GLU A 89 36.48 -2.42 -7.68
CA GLU A 89 35.37 -1.75 -7.00
C GLU A 89 34.90 -0.45 -7.67
N SER A 90 35.77 0.18 -8.48
CA SER A 90 35.37 1.37 -9.26
C SER A 90 34.27 1.04 -10.25
N ARG A 91 34.35 -0.15 -10.86
CA ARG A 91 33.32 -0.61 -11.78
C ARG A 91 32.02 -0.94 -11.06
N GLU A 92 32.12 -1.57 -9.88
CA GLU A 92 30.95 -1.83 -9.04
C GLU A 92 30.24 -0.53 -8.62
N LEU A 93 31.00 0.53 -8.30
CA LEU A 93 30.41 1.85 -8.02
C LEU A 93 29.71 2.44 -9.24
N ASP A 94 30.35 2.40 -10.41
CA ASP A 94 29.78 2.89 -11.66
C ASP A 94 28.49 2.11 -12.01
N ASP A 95 28.50 0.78 -11.92
CA ASP A 95 27.32 -0.07 -12.17
C ASP A 95 26.16 0.20 -11.18
N LEU A 96 26.47 0.49 -9.92
CA LEU A 96 25.46 0.88 -8.91
C LEU A 96 24.89 2.28 -9.20
N ASP A 97 25.72 3.23 -9.56
CA ASP A 97 25.35 4.61 -9.89
C ASP A 97 24.41 4.63 -11.10
N ASP A 98 24.79 3.96 -12.19
CA ASP A 98 23.97 3.83 -13.40
C ASP A 98 22.59 3.20 -13.06
N ARG A 99 22.55 2.20 -12.19
CA ARG A 99 21.30 1.55 -11.80
C ARG A 99 20.42 2.46 -10.92
N ILE A 100 21.03 3.21 -10.00
CA ILE A 100 20.32 4.20 -9.17
C ILE A 100 19.72 5.28 -10.05
N GLU A 101 20.48 5.80 -11.04
CA GLU A 101 20.01 6.82 -11.99
C GLU A 101 18.79 6.34 -12.78
N VAL A 102 18.84 5.12 -13.34
CA VAL A 102 17.70 4.53 -14.07
C VAL A 102 16.44 4.45 -13.20
N LEU A 103 16.56 3.96 -11.96
CA LEU A 103 15.41 3.87 -11.04
C LEU A 103 14.87 5.24 -10.65
N SER A 104 15.75 6.23 -10.48
CA SER A 104 15.37 7.61 -10.19
C SER A 104 14.60 8.22 -11.35
N ASP A 105 15.06 8.06 -12.58
CA ASP A 105 14.41 8.56 -13.79
C ASP A 105 13.03 7.93 -14.00
N GLU A 106 12.93 6.60 -13.84
CA GLU A 106 11.65 5.89 -13.93
C GLU A 106 10.65 6.38 -12.88
N ASN A 107 11.09 6.56 -11.63
CA ASN A 107 10.26 7.07 -10.55
C ASN A 107 9.86 8.54 -10.78
N GLY A 108 10.77 9.37 -11.27
CA GLY A 108 10.50 10.75 -11.64
C GLY A 108 9.44 10.87 -12.74
N ALA A 109 9.50 10.00 -13.75
CA ALA A 109 8.51 9.96 -14.82
C ALA A 109 7.10 9.61 -14.30
N VAL A 110 7.00 8.60 -13.41
CA VAL A 110 5.73 8.24 -12.77
C VAL A 110 5.21 9.38 -11.89
N LEU A 111 6.07 9.98 -11.08
CA LEU A 111 5.71 11.09 -10.19
C LEU A 111 5.09 12.26 -10.97
N LYS A 112 5.65 12.62 -12.12
CA LYS A 112 5.13 13.67 -13.02
C LYS A 112 3.77 13.29 -13.65
N ALA A 113 3.56 12.00 -13.93
CA ALA A 113 2.33 11.52 -14.57
C ALA A 113 1.16 11.34 -13.57
N LEU A 114 1.45 10.95 -12.32
CA LEU A 114 0.44 10.62 -11.31
C LEU A 114 -0.62 11.70 -11.06
N PRO A 115 -0.33 13.02 -11.06
CA PRO A 115 -1.35 14.05 -10.86
C PRO A 115 -2.45 14.05 -11.93
N ALA A 116 -2.15 13.63 -13.16
CA ALA A 116 -3.10 13.61 -14.26
C ALA A 116 -4.03 12.39 -14.23
N ILE A 117 -3.72 11.36 -13.47
CA ILE A 117 -4.48 10.11 -13.43
C ILE A 117 -5.40 10.12 -12.21
N VAL A 118 -6.71 9.94 -12.45
CA VAL A 118 -7.71 9.89 -11.37
C VAL A 118 -7.67 8.52 -10.70
N ALA A 119 -7.56 8.50 -9.37
CA ALA A 119 -7.64 7.26 -8.61
C ALA A 119 -9.09 6.75 -8.58
N ALA A 120 -9.27 5.49 -8.91
CA ALA A 120 -10.59 4.84 -8.93
C ALA A 120 -10.89 4.09 -7.62
N SER A 121 -9.96 4.10 -6.65
CA SER A 121 -10.11 3.37 -5.39
C SER A 121 -9.42 4.09 -4.22
N PRO A 122 -9.84 3.80 -2.97
CA PRO A 122 -9.13 4.24 -1.77
C PRO A 122 -7.65 3.81 -1.75
N ILE A 123 -7.33 2.65 -2.34
CA ILE A 123 -5.96 2.13 -2.44
C ILE A 123 -5.11 3.04 -3.33
N GLY A 124 -5.65 3.50 -4.46
CA GLY A 124 -4.96 4.46 -5.33
C GLY A 124 -4.68 5.80 -4.64
N ILE A 125 -5.66 6.31 -3.88
CA ILE A 125 -5.49 7.55 -3.09
C ILE A 125 -4.42 7.36 -2.01
N CYS A 126 -4.48 6.26 -1.24
CA CYS A 126 -3.47 5.93 -0.24
C CYS A 126 -2.08 5.79 -0.87
N GLY A 127 -1.99 5.18 -2.05
CA GLY A 127 -0.74 5.07 -2.80
C GLY A 127 -0.13 6.44 -3.12
N LYS A 128 -0.93 7.36 -3.67
CA LYS A 128 -0.50 8.75 -3.94
C LYS A 128 -0.04 9.46 -2.65
N LEU A 129 -0.79 9.31 -1.55
CA LEU A 129 -0.41 9.89 -0.26
C LEU A 129 0.92 9.34 0.25
N THR A 130 1.13 8.03 0.15
CA THR A 130 2.37 7.39 0.58
C THR A 130 3.57 7.91 -0.20
N ILE A 131 3.43 8.08 -1.52
CA ILE A 131 4.47 8.68 -2.36
C ILE A 131 4.71 10.13 -1.96
N ALA A 132 3.66 10.93 -1.78
CA ALA A 132 3.79 12.32 -1.37
C ALA A 132 4.53 12.46 -0.03
N ILE A 133 4.24 11.60 0.95
CA ILE A 133 4.94 11.58 2.24
C ILE A 133 6.44 11.27 2.06
N LYS A 134 6.78 10.31 1.18
CA LYS A 134 8.20 9.96 0.93
C LYS A 134 8.96 11.11 0.25
N GLU A 135 8.29 11.88 -0.57
CA GLU A 135 8.87 12.98 -1.33
C GLU A 135 8.82 14.35 -0.61
N THR A 136 8.12 14.45 0.53
CA THR A 136 7.96 15.73 1.25
C THR A 136 9.25 16.34 1.79
N ASN A 137 10.37 15.62 1.80
CA ASN A 137 11.66 16.17 2.20
C ASN A 137 12.36 17.00 1.09
N ASN A 138 11.78 17.02 -0.12
CA ASN A 138 12.28 17.78 -1.24
C ASN A 138 11.27 18.90 -1.57
N ASP A 139 11.69 20.14 -1.60
CA ASP A 139 10.91 21.29 -2.12
C ASP A 139 10.67 21.09 -3.63
N CYS A 140 9.74 20.21 -3.97
CA CYS A 140 9.50 19.74 -5.33
C CYS A 140 8.09 20.13 -5.78
N GLU A 141 7.98 20.84 -6.90
CA GLU A 141 6.71 21.22 -7.53
C GLU A 141 5.83 20.00 -7.87
N ASP A 142 6.46 18.87 -8.22
CA ASP A 142 5.79 17.60 -8.50
C ASP A 142 5.03 17.09 -7.28
N VAL A 143 5.56 17.26 -6.07
CA VAL A 143 4.89 16.87 -4.80
C VAL A 143 3.66 17.73 -4.56
N HIS A 144 3.74 19.03 -4.77
CA HIS A 144 2.59 19.93 -4.66
C HIS A 144 1.47 19.51 -5.61
N SER A 145 1.80 19.30 -6.89
CA SER A 145 0.86 18.83 -7.91
C SER A 145 0.21 17.48 -7.53
N LEU A 146 0.96 16.60 -6.93
CA LEU A 146 0.48 15.31 -6.44
C LEU A 146 -0.55 15.49 -5.30
N ILE A 147 -0.27 16.34 -4.32
CA ILE A 147 -1.19 16.64 -3.21
C ILE A 147 -2.49 17.25 -3.73
N VAL A 148 -2.43 18.20 -4.65
CA VAL A 148 -3.61 18.80 -5.29
C VAL A 148 -4.44 17.74 -6.02
N SER A 149 -3.79 16.82 -6.71
CA SER A 149 -4.44 15.70 -7.38
C SER A 149 -5.16 14.76 -6.40
N ILE A 150 -4.54 14.43 -5.27
CA ILE A 150 -5.15 13.60 -4.23
C ILE A 150 -6.44 14.22 -3.73
N LEU A 151 -6.43 15.51 -3.42
CA LEU A 151 -7.61 16.22 -2.94
C LEU A 151 -8.75 16.20 -3.97
N ARG A 152 -8.44 16.41 -5.24
CA ARG A 152 -9.39 16.30 -6.34
C ARG A 152 -10.02 14.91 -6.40
N ASP A 153 -9.20 13.86 -6.35
CA ASP A 153 -9.64 12.48 -6.45
C ASP A 153 -10.51 12.09 -5.25
N TYR A 154 -10.13 12.54 -4.06
CA TYR A 154 -10.91 12.32 -2.84
C TYR A 154 -12.32 12.95 -2.94
N ARG A 155 -12.41 14.19 -3.41
CA ARG A 155 -13.70 14.87 -3.61
C ARG A 155 -14.56 14.17 -4.67
N ALA A 156 -13.97 13.70 -5.75
CA ALA A 156 -14.68 12.95 -6.78
C ALA A 156 -15.27 11.62 -6.28
N LEU A 157 -14.60 10.96 -5.34
CA LEU A 157 -15.06 9.69 -4.77
C LEU A 157 -16.07 9.82 -3.64
N HIS A 158 -16.01 10.92 -2.87
CA HIS A 158 -16.80 11.11 -1.65
C HIS A 158 -17.80 12.27 -1.73
N GLY A 159 -17.79 13.03 -2.81
CA GLY A 159 -18.52 14.27 -2.96
C GLY A 159 -17.84 15.44 -2.25
N ASP A 160 -18.31 16.65 -2.53
CA ASP A 160 -17.93 17.84 -1.75
C ASP A 160 -18.61 17.72 -0.38
N ALA A 161 -17.87 17.25 0.63
CA ALA A 161 -18.30 17.16 2.02
C ALA A 161 -18.21 18.52 2.71
#